data_845abb7764dce9cb09a64ece556da41e
#
_entry.id   845abb7764dce9cb09a64ece556da41e
#
_cell.length_a   1.000
_cell.length_b   1.000
_cell.length_c   1.000
_cell.angle_alpha   90.00
_cell.angle_beta   90.00
_cell.angle_gamma   90.00
#
_symmetry.space_group_name_H-M   'P 1'
#
loop_
_entity.id
_entity.type
_entity.pdbx_description
1 polymer ?
#
loop_
_entity_poly.entity_id
_entity_poly.type
_entity_poly.pdbx_seq_one_letter_code
_entity_poly.pdbx_strand_id
1 'polypeptide(L)'
;MAKISHKGLWIDFSSLEKSEKKLFIKMTVFAFLGGFILGFINDPIIQEKFPSAVYLNLLAVILLVFTGYFWYQFYQTQDELFKQHHDYGLAGGFLGFFVFGGILEILSDFKLLADHNLEFIDFVGCSLIGMIIAQYYFYRKYLK
;
A
#
# COMPACT_ATOMS: atom_id res chain seq x y z
N MET A 1 -15.43 -6.29 -24.60
CA MET A 1 -16.17 -6.04 -23.36
C MET A 1 -15.16 -5.61 -22.30
N ALA A 2 -15.39 -4.48 -21.64
CA ALA A 2 -14.52 -4.06 -20.55
C ALA A 2 -14.58 -5.12 -19.44
N LYS A 3 -13.43 -5.58 -18.99
CA LYS A 3 -13.28 -6.58 -17.93
C LYS A 3 -13.48 -5.88 -16.59
N ILE A 4 -14.59 -6.13 -15.91
CA ILE A 4 -14.84 -5.55 -14.59
C ILE A 4 -14.03 -6.38 -13.57
N SER A 5 -12.83 -5.91 -13.27
CA SER A 5 -11.94 -6.55 -12.29
C SER A 5 -12.14 -6.05 -10.85
N HIS A 6 -13.14 -5.18 -10.63
CA HIS A 6 -13.46 -4.63 -9.32
C HIS A 6 -14.87 -5.01 -8.86
N LYS A 7 -14.97 -5.39 -7.58
CA LYS A 7 -16.23 -5.51 -6.84
C LYS A 7 -16.19 -4.51 -5.69
N GLY A 8 -16.79 -3.33 -5.92
CA GLY A 8 -16.65 -2.21 -4.99
C GLY A 8 -15.21 -1.64 -4.99
N LEU A 9 -14.60 -1.53 -3.83
CA LEU A 9 -13.22 -1.05 -3.65
C LEU A 9 -12.15 -2.15 -3.86
N TRP A 10 -12.58 -3.42 -3.98
CA TRP A 10 -11.67 -4.56 -4.01
C TRP A 10 -11.57 -5.15 -5.40
N ILE A 11 -10.42 -5.74 -5.68
CA ILE A 11 -10.22 -6.54 -6.88
C ILE A 11 -11.12 -7.78 -6.80
N ASP A 12 -11.97 -7.99 -7.80
CA ASP A 12 -12.71 -9.24 -7.93
C ASP A 12 -11.77 -10.34 -8.42
N PHE A 13 -11.23 -11.10 -7.47
CA PHE A 13 -10.30 -12.19 -7.77
C PHE A 13 -10.91 -13.25 -8.69
N SER A 14 -12.24 -13.40 -8.69
CA SER A 14 -12.92 -14.37 -9.55
C SER A 14 -12.85 -13.98 -11.03
N SER A 15 -12.85 -12.69 -11.32
CA SER A 15 -12.81 -12.14 -12.68
C SER A 15 -11.43 -12.19 -13.34
N LEU A 16 -10.37 -12.39 -12.57
CA LEU A 16 -9.00 -12.42 -13.06
C LEU A 16 -8.72 -13.69 -13.86
N GLU A 17 -7.93 -13.56 -14.92
CA GLU A 17 -7.41 -14.70 -15.68
C GLU A 17 -6.36 -15.48 -14.88
N LYS A 18 -6.07 -16.72 -15.29
CA LYS A 18 -5.11 -17.58 -14.59
C LYS A 18 -3.71 -16.97 -14.49
N SER A 19 -3.27 -16.27 -15.52
CA SER A 19 -2.00 -15.53 -15.55
C SER A 19 -1.97 -14.38 -14.57
N GLU A 20 -3.04 -13.59 -14.54
CA GLU A 20 -3.21 -12.44 -13.64
C GLU A 20 -3.29 -12.87 -12.18
N LYS A 21 -4.06 -13.93 -11.89
CA LYS A 21 -4.11 -14.55 -10.55
C LYS A 21 -2.72 -14.94 -10.06
N LYS A 22 -1.91 -15.52 -10.95
CA LYS A 22 -0.54 -15.92 -10.62
C LYS A 22 0.35 -14.72 -10.29
N LEU A 23 0.23 -13.62 -11.04
CA LEU A 23 0.96 -12.38 -10.78
C LEU A 23 0.52 -11.75 -9.46
N PHE A 24 -0.79 -11.66 -9.24
CA PHE A 24 -1.36 -11.10 -8.00
C PHE A 24 -0.93 -11.90 -6.76
N ILE A 25 -0.97 -13.24 -6.82
CA ILE A 25 -0.52 -14.10 -5.73
C ILE A 25 0.99 -13.89 -5.46
N LYS A 26 1.82 -13.86 -6.52
CA LYS A 26 3.25 -13.60 -6.34
C LYS A 26 3.50 -12.27 -5.64
N MET A 27 2.89 -11.19 -6.14
CA MET A 27 2.99 -9.87 -5.55
C MET A 27 2.62 -9.91 -4.06
N THR A 28 1.47 -10.50 -3.72
CA THR A 28 0.97 -10.59 -2.33
C THR A 28 1.92 -11.36 -1.43
N VAL A 29 2.46 -12.50 -1.91
CA VAL A 29 3.42 -13.31 -1.14
C VAL A 29 4.71 -12.53 -0.89
N PHE A 30 5.28 -11.87 -1.91
CA PHE A 30 6.50 -11.08 -1.74
C PHE A 30 6.28 -9.86 -0.83
N ALA A 31 5.13 -9.18 -0.95
CA ALA A 31 4.76 -8.08 -0.08
C ALA A 31 4.64 -8.52 1.39
N PHE A 32 3.96 -9.66 1.61
CA PHE A 32 3.79 -10.22 2.96
C PHE A 32 5.13 -10.63 3.58
N LEU A 33 5.98 -11.33 2.83
CA LEU A 33 7.30 -11.74 3.31
C LEU A 33 8.20 -10.53 3.59
N GLY A 34 8.21 -9.54 2.69
CA GLY A 34 8.99 -8.30 2.89
C GLY A 34 8.51 -7.51 4.12
N GLY A 35 7.19 -7.33 4.26
CA GLY A 35 6.60 -6.67 5.40
C GLY A 35 6.83 -7.42 6.72
N PHE A 36 6.75 -8.76 6.70
CA PHE A 36 7.03 -9.59 7.86
C PHE A 36 8.50 -9.44 8.32
N ILE A 37 9.44 -9.49 7.38
CA ILE A 37 10.87 -9.32 7.70
C ILE A 37 11.12 -7.93 8.27
N LEU A 38 10.54 -6.87 7.68
CA LEU A 38 10.68 -5.50 8.21
C LEU A 38 10.10 -5.38 9.62
N GLY A 39 8.91 -5.93 9.87
CA GLY A 39 8.33 -5.95 11.21
C GLY A 39 9.20 -6.71 12.21
N PHE A 40 9.76 -7.85 11.78
CA PHE A 40 10.64 -8.66 12.63
C PHE A 40 11.95 -7.94 12.98
N ILE A 41 12.58 -7.26 12.02
CA ILE A 41 13.85 -6.54 12.23
C ILE A 41 13.67 -5.33 13.16
N ASN A 42 12.51 -4.68 13.10
CA ASN A 42 12.21 -3.50 13.93
C ASN A 42 11.81 -3.87 15.37
N ASP A 43 11.71 -5.16 15.71
CA ASP A 43 11.50 -5.58 17.09
C ASP A 43 12.76 -5.33 17.93
N PRO A 44 12.68 -4.54 19.04
CA PRO A 44 13.82 -4.20 19.87
C PRO A 44 14.56 -5.43 20.44
N ILE A 45 13.82 -6.50 20.76
CA ILE A 45 14.38 -7.74 21.32
C ILE A 45 15.25 -8.45 20.28
N ILE A 46 14.85 -8.34 19.00
CA ILE A 46 15.57 -8.98 17.89
C ILE A 46 16.81 -8.17 17.52
N GLN A 47 16.71 -6.85 17.53
CA GLN A 47 17.86 -5.98 17.26
C GLN A 47 19.00 -6.20 18.26
N GLU A 48 18.67 -6.41 19.53
CA GLU A 48 19.68 -6.70 20.56
C GLU A 48 20.38 -8.04 20.35
N LYS A 49 19.63 -9.06 19.92
CA LYS A 49 20.15 -10.43 19.74
C LYS A 49 20.87 -10.68 18.42
N PHE A 50 20.51 -9.91 17.37
CA PHE A 50 21.02 -10.11 16.01
C PHE A 50 21.58 -8.79 15.42
N PRO A 51 22.79 -8.37 15.82
CA PRO A 51 23.39 -7.15 15.30
C PRO A 51 23.70 -7.20 13.79
N SER A 52 23.63 -8.38 13.15
CA SER A 52 23.81 -8.55 11.70
C SER A 52 22.52 -8.36 10.88
N ALA A 53 21.57 -7.55 11.37
CA ALA A 53 20.30 -7.25 10.68
C ALA A 53 20.45 -6.64 9.27
N VAL A 54 21.65 -6.20 8.87
CA VAL A 54 21.92 -5.64 7.53
C VAL A 54 21.50 -6.60 6.42
N TYR A 55 21.79 -7.89 6.53
CA TYR A 55 21.39 -8.87 5.51
C TYR A 55 19.88 -9.06 5.42
N LEU A 56 19.18 -9.01 6.55
CA LEU A 56 17.73 -9.09 6.60
C LEU A 56 17.08 -7.83 6.00
N ASN A 57 17.64 -6.64 6.27
CA ASN A 57 17.22 -5.40 5.64
C ASN A 57 17.38 -5.47 4.12
N LEU A 58 18.54 -5.95 3.64
CA LEU A 58 18.78 -6.13 2.22
C LEU A 58 17.79 -7.13 1.59
N LEU A 59 17.52 -8.23 2.28
CA LEU A 59 16.52 -9.21 1.85
C LEU A 59 15.12 -8.59 1.75
N ALA A 60 14.71 -7.81 2.76
CA ALA A 60 13.42 -7.11 2.75
C ALA A 60 13.32 -6.14 1.57
N VAL A 61 14.37 -5.35 1.30
CA VAL A 61 14.43 -4.45 0.14
C VAL A 61 14.28 -5.23 -1.17
N ILE A 62 14.99 -6.34 -1.33
CA ILE A 62 14.89 -7.20 -2.52
C ILE A 62 13.45 -7.71 -2.70
N LEU A 63 12.81 -8.19 -1.63
CA LEU A 63 11.43 -8.68 -1.68
C LEU A 63 10.45 -7.56 -2.06
N LEU A 64 10.63 -6.34 -1.53
CA LEU A 64 9.81 -5.19 -1.90
C LEU A 64 10.01 -4.76 -3.36
N VAL A 65 11.24 -4.83 -3.88
CA VAL A 65 11.51 -4.59 -5.31
C VAL A 65 10.78 -5.62 -6.18
N PHE A 66 10.83 -6.91 -5.82
CA PHE A 66 10.04 -7.94 -6.52
C PHE A 66 8.54 -7.72 -6.41
N THR A 67 8.06 -7.24 -5.26
CA THR A 67 6.65 -6.84 -5.10
C THR A 67 6.26 -5.78 -6.11
N GLY A 68 7.06 -4.70 -6.22
CA GLY A 68 6.84 -3.64 -7.20
C GLY A 68 6.90 -4.13 -8.65
N TYR A 69 7.85 -5.01 -8.96
CA TYR A 69 7.97 -5.62 -10.29
C TYR A 69 6.73 -6.46 -10.67
N PHE A 70 6.26 -7.34 -9.78
CA PHE A 70 5.05 -8.14 -10.04
C PHE A 70 3.78 -7.29 -10.06
N TRP A 71 3.72 -6.24 -9.23
CA TRP A 71 2.65 -5.26 -9.30
C TRP A 71 2.61 -4.57 -10.65
N TYR A 72 3.75 -4.09 -11.14
CA TYR A 72 3.84 -3.45 -12.45
C TYR A 72 3.39 -4.38 -13.58
N GLN A 73 3.84 -5.65 -13.58
CA GLN A 73 3.38 -6.64 -14.55
C GLN A 73 1.86 -6.87 -14.48
N PHE A 74 1.33 -7.02 -13.26
CA PHE A 74 -0.11 -7.17 -13.05
C PHE A 74 -0.87 -5.93 -13.55
N TYR A 75 -0.43 -4.73 -13.22
CA TYR A 75 -1.02 -3.47 -13.67
C TYR A 75 -1.06 -3.37 -15.20
N GLN A 76 -0.01 -3.80 -15.89
CA GLN A 76 0.02 -3.78 -17.36
C GLN A 76 -1.01 -4.71 -18.01
N THR A 77 -1.40 -5.80 -17.35
CA THR A 77 -2.42 -6.74 -17.87
C THR A 77 -3.86 -6.25 -17.67
N GLN A 78 -4.05 -5.22 -16.85
CA GLN A 78 -5.38 -4.73 -16.52
C GLN A 78 -5.92 -3.78 -17.59
N ASP A 79 -7.26 -3.66 -17.62
CA ASP A 79 -7.93 -2.72 -18.49
C ASP A 79 -7.75 -1.25 -18.05
N GLU A 80 -8.12 -0.32 -18.94
CA GLU A 80 -7.96 1.12 -18.70
C GLU A 80 -8.76 1.59 -17.48
N LEU A 81 -9.94 1.02 -17.26
CA LEU A 81 -10.80 1.39 -16.14
C LEU A 81 -10.16 1.01 -14.79
N PHE A 82 -9.52 -0.17 -14.73
CA PHE A 82 -8.73 -0.58 -13.57
C PHE A 82 -7.58 0.39 -13.32
N LYS A 83 -6.83 0.73 -14.39
CA LYS A 83 -5.69 1.66 -14.28
C LYS A 83 -6.12 3.01 -13.75
N GLN A 84 -7.19 3.58 -14.31
CA GLN A 84 -7.75 4.85 -13.82
C GLN A 84 -8.17 4.78 -12.36
N HIS A 85 -8.88 3.72 -11.93
CA HIS A 85 -9.27 3.55 -10.54
C HIS A 85 -8.05 3.46 -9.60
N HIS A 86 -7.02 2.74 -10.02
CA HIS A 86 -5.78 2.61 -9.28
C HIS A 86 -5.02 3.95 -9.19
N ASP A 87 -4.91 4.68 -10.31
CA ASP A 87 -4.22 5.96 -10.37
C ASP A 87 -4.92 7.04 -9.54
N TYR A 88 -6.27 7.03 -9.52
CA TYR A 88 -7.06 7.84 -8.59
C TYR A 88 -6.72 7.51 -7.12
N GLY A 89 -6.59 6.21 -6.81
CA GLY A 89 -6.18 5.77 -5.48
C GLY A 89 -4.80 6.28 -5.10
N LEU A 90 -3.82 6.16 -6.00
CA LEU A 90 -2.45 6.65 -5.76
C LEU A 90 -2.43 8.17 -5.56
N ALA A 91 -3.13 8.93 -6.41
CA ALA A 91 -3.24 10.38 -6.26
C ALA A 91 -3.90 10.76 -4.93
N GLY A 92 -4.97 10.07 -4.54
CA GLY A 92 -5.62 10.25 -3.24
C GLY A 92 -4.71 9.90 -2.07
N GLY A 93 -3.92 8.83 -2.18
CA GLY A 93 -2.94 8.45 -1.18
C GLY A 93 -1.85 9.52 -1.00
N PHE A 94 -1.34 10.05 -2.11
CA PHE A 94 -0.36 11.14 -2.09
C PHE A 94 -0.94 12.39 -1.41
N LEU A 95 -2.14 12.82 -1.80
CA LEU A 95 -2.82 13.94 -1.16
C LEU A 95 -3.11 13.67 0.32
N GLY A 96 -3.52 12.46 0.67
CA GLY A 96 -3.75 12.04 2.04
C GLY A 96 -2.49 12.17 2.89
N PHE A 97 -1.35 11.73 2.39
CA PHE A 97 -0.06 11.86 3.07
C PHE A 97 0.27 13.32 3.41
N PHE A 98 0.13 14.23 2.45
CA PHE A 98 0.47 15.63 2.66
C PHE A 98 -0.60 16.39 3.43
N VAL A 99 -1.88 16.23 3.11
CA VAL A 99 -2.96 17.03 3.72
C VAL A 99 -3.27 16.50 5.12
N PHE A 100 -3.58 15.22 5.26
CA PHE A 100 -3.91 14.66 6.59
C PHE A 100 -2.67 14.51 7.46
N GLY A 101 -1.53 14.12 6.88
CA GLY A 101 -0.26 14.07 7.59
C GLY A 101 0.17 15.44 8.08
N GLY A 102 0.07 16.46 7.22
CA GLY A 102 0.35 17.85 7.62
C GLY A 102 -0.59 18.37 8.71
N ILE A 103 -1.88 18.02 8.68
CA ILE A 103 -2.82 18.35 9.74
C ILE A 103 -2.41 17.65 11.05
N LEU A 104 -2.03 16.38 11.01
CA LEU A 104 -1.57 15.64 12.20
C LEU A 104 -0.32 16.29 12.81
N GLU A 105 0.63 16.69 11.97
CA GLU A 105 1.86 17.36 12.42
C GLU A 105 1.55 18.67 13.12
N ILE A 106 0.70 19.52 12.54
CA ILE A 106 0.24 20.76 13.15
C ILE A 106 -0.47 20.49 14.49
N LEU A 107 -1.36 19.49 14.56
CA LEU A 107 -2.07 19.14 15.81
C LEU A 107 -1.09 18.62 16.88
N SER A 108 -0.04 17.90 16.50
CA SER A 108 1.01 17.46 17.40
C SER A 108 1.81 18.64 17.96
N ASP A 109 2.21 19.58 17.11
CA ASP A 109 2.96 20.78 17.50
C ASP A 109 2.17 21.64 18.51
N PHE A 110 0.86 21.74 18.33
CA PHE A 110 -0.03 22.41 19.29
C PHE A 110 -0.36 21.58 20.54
N LYS A 111 0.23 20.38 20.70
CA LYS A 111 -0.05 19.44 21.81
C LYS A 111 -1.53 19.09 21.96
N LEU A 112 -2.27 19.13 20.86
CA LEU A 112 -3.67 18.74 20.81
C LEU A 112 -3.86 17.21 20.68
N LEU A 113 -2.83 16.53 20.21
CA LEU A 113 -2.69 15.08 20.30
C LEU A 113 -1.91 14.80 21.58
N ALA A 114 -2.52 14.09 22.54
CA ALA A 114 -1.85 13.67 23.77
C ALA A 114 -0.42 13.17 23.41
N ASP A 115 0.52 13.07 24.34
CA ASP A 115 1.96 12.80 24.20
C ASP A 115 2.37 11.72 23.14
N HIS A 116 1.68 11.71 22.00
CA HIS A 116 1.95 10.81 20.87
C HIS A 116 3.02 11.44 19.96
N ASN A 117 4.19 10.82 19.95
CA ASN A 117 5.22 11.16 18.98
C ASN A 117 4.80 10.58 17.62
N LEU A 118 4.63 11.44 16.62
CA LEU A 118 4.29 11.01 15.27
C LEU A 118 5.41 10.16 14.68
N GLU A 119 5.02 9.01 14.17
CA GLU A 119 5.90 8.09 13.48
C GLU A 119 5.55 8.03 11.98
N PHE A 120 6.46 7.52 11.16
CA PHE A 120 6.23 7.33 9.72
C PHE A 120 4.95 6.55 9.43
N ILE A 121 4.59 5.61 10.30
CA ILE A 121 3.37 4.79 10.16
C ILE A 121 2.09 5.63 10.21
N ASP A 122 2.06 6.73 10.94
CA ASP A 122 0.91 7.63 11.02
C ASP A 122 0.66 8.32 9.68
N PHE A 123 1.72 8.75 9.00
CA PHE A 123 1.64 9.32 7.66
C PHE A 123 1.22 8.29 6.61
N VAL A 124 1.67 7.04 6.74
CA VAL A 124 1.20 5.92 5.90
C VAL A 124 -0.30 5.70 6.13
N GLY A 125 -0.78 5.75 7.38
CA GLY A 125 -2.21 5.69 7.72
C GLY A 125 -3.01 6.80 7.02
N CYS A 126 -2.52 8.04 7.06
CA CYS A 126 -3.11 9.17 6.34
C CYS A 126 -3.17 8.96 4.83
N SER A 127 -2.11 8.41 4.25
CA SER A 127 -2.06 8.03 2.84
C SER A 127 -3.12 6.99 2.49
N LEU A 128 -3.27 5.95 3.30
CA LEU A 128 -4.29 4.91 3.08
C LEU A 128 -5.71 5.48 3.14
N ILE A 129 -6.00 6.38 4.08
CA ILE A 129 -7.30 7.06 4.18
C ILE A 129 -7.56 7.86 2.90
N GLY A 130 -6.61 8.66 2.45
CA GLY A 130 -6.73 9.44 1.21
C GLY A 130 -6.95 8.56 -0.01
N MET A 131 -6.25 7.42 -0.11
CA MET A 131 -6.41 6.43 -1.16
C MET A 131 -7.84 5.85 -1.18
N ILE A 132 -8.35 5.42 -0.02
CA ILE A 132 -9.71 4.85 0.11
C ILE A 132 -10.77 5.87 -0.30
N ILE A 133 -10.65 7.12 0.16
CA ILE A 133 -11.59 8.20 -0.19
C ILE A 133 -11.62 8.43 -1.69
N ALA A 134 -10.45 8.54 -2.34
CA ALA A 134 -10.35 8.78 -3.77
C ALA A 134 -10.89 7.59 -4.60
N GLN A 135 -10.57 6.37 -4.22
CA GLN A 135 -11.11 5.16 -4.87
C GLN A 135 -12.62 5.05 -4.70
N TYR A 136 -13.15 5.36 -3.50
CA TYR A 136 -14.59 5.35 -3.27
C TYR A 136 -15.31 6.42 -4.09
N TYR A 137 -14.73 7.63 -4.20
CA TYR A 137 -15.26 8.69 -5.04
C TYR A 137 -15.29 8.26 -6.52
N PHE A 138 -14.20 7.69 -7.03
CA PHE A 138 -14.13 7.17 -8.40
C PHE A 138 -15.17 6.09 -8.64
N TYR A 139 -15.28 5.12 -7.73
CA TYR A 139 -16.26 4.04 -7.80
C TYR A 139 -17.70 4.59 -7.90
N ARG A 140 -18.05 5.54 -7.03
CA ARG A 140 -19.41 6.14 -7.08
C ARG A 140 -19.70 6.91 -8.33
N LYS A 141 -18.70 7.57 -8.90
CA LYS A 141 -18.88 8.46 -10.06
C LYS A 141 -18.88 7.72 -11.39
N TYR A 142 -18.08 6.66 -11.52
CA TYR A 142 -17.81 6.04 -12.81
C TYR A 142 -18.22 4.56 -12.91
N LEU A 143 -18.40 3.89 -11.77
CA LEU A 143 -18.71 2.45 -11.73
C LEU A 143 -20.09 2.11 -11.15
N LYS A 144 -20.80 3.07 -10.57
CA LYS A 144 -22.14 2.93 -10.02
C LYS A 144 -23.13 3.80 -10.81
#